data_8280382ab2ec1ac8644f83757f0e18ba
#
_entry.id   8280382ab2ec1ac8644f83757f0e18ba
#
_cell.length_a   1.000
_cell.length_b   1.000
_cell.length_c   1.000
_cell.angle_alpha   90.00
_cell.angle_beta   90.00
_cell.angle_gamma   90.00
#
_symmetry.space_group_name_H-M   'P 1'
#
loop_
_entity.id
_entity.type
_entity.pdbx_description
1 polymer ?
#
loop_
_entity_poly.entity_id
_entity_poly.type
_entity_poly.pdbx_seq_one_letter_code
_entity_poly.pdbx_strand_id
1 'polypeptide(L)'
;SGGSGSSGSSSSGDSDDSDNNDNTNQPEDKPQAPVTGETKPIQPDKNGNAAVDNSSVQSAIDKAKQDAKKNGTTENGIAVTVPITSAAGQTSFNVTIKAQTLDLLVKENVRQFTVATDHLVSVNIGLDTLKQLDSVSAGGDIILRADKVDALRSTEAKAAIGTRPAYDLSLVY
;
A
#
# COMPACT_ATOMS: atom_id res chain seq x y z
N SER A 1 35.16 -50.14 -74.13
CA SER A 1 34.66 -48.84 -74.63
C SER A 1 33.73 -48.28 -73.61
N GLY A 2 34.18 -47.46 -72.80
CA GLY A 2 34.28 -46.04 -73.07
C GLY A 2 33.25 -45.25 -72.28
N GLY A 3 33.76 -44.33 -71.60
CA GLY A 3 33.08 -43.06 -71.24
C GLY A 3 32.68 -42.89 -69.78
N SER A 4 33.46 -42.34 -68.94
CA SER A 4 33.68 -40.90 -68.70
C SER A 4 32.44 -40.08 -68.33
N GLY A 5 32.53 -39.42 -67.18
CA GLY A 5 31.76 -38.28 -66.89
C GLY A 5 31.43 -38.18 -65.42
N SER A 6 32.26 -37.60 -64.61
CA SER A 6 32.30 -36.16 -64.21
C SER A 6 31.29 -35.72 -63.16
N SER A 7 31.79 -35.63 -61.98
CA SER A 7 31.71 -34.45 -61.05
C SER A 7 30.40 -33.69 -60.93
N GLY A 8 29.95 -33.60 -59.69
CA GLY A 8 28.97 -32.62 -59.23
C GLY A 8 28.95 -32.59 -57.71
N SER A 9 29.83 -31.76 -57.16
CA SER A 9 29.78 -31.32 -55.77
C SER A 9 28.55 -30.45 -55.56
N SER A 10 27.78 -30.75 -54.57
CA SER A 10 26.83 -29.77 -54.01
C SER A 10 26.75 -29.99 -52.52
N SER A 11 27.36 -29.13 -51.83
CA SER A 11 27.25 -28.90 -50.42
C SER A 11 25.81 -28.55 -50.04
N SER A 12 25.21 -29.32 -49.23
CA SER A 12 23.95 -28.96 -48.55
C SER A 12 24.30 -28.65 -47.14
N GLY A 13 24.12 -27.40 -46.81
CA GLY A 13 24.24 -26.96 -45.46
C GLY A 13 23.08 -27.49 -44.63
N ASP A 14 23.41 -28.18 -43.58
CA ASP A 14 22.50 -28.49 -42.50
C ASP A 14 22.35 -27.21 -41.67
N SER A 15 21.19 -26.59 -41.79
CA SER A 15 20.72 -25.56 -40.87
C SER A 15 19.96 -26.26 -39.75
N ASP A 16 20.65 -26.60 -38.70
CA ASP A 16 20.02 -26.93 -37.42
C ASP A 16 19.49 -25.63 -36.81
N ASP A 17 18.28 -25.29 -37.20
CA ASP A 17 17.43 -24.36 -36.46
C ASP A 17 16.93 -25.05 -35.19
N SER A 18 17.77 -25.06 -34.18
CA SER A 18 17.34 -25.33 -32.82
C SER A 18 16.63 -24.07 -32.31
N ASP A 19 15.36 -23.98 -32.66
CA ASP A 19 14.42 -23.09 -31.98
C ASP A 19 14.30 -23.51 -30.49
N ASN A 20 15.25 -23.10 -29.70
CA ASN A 20 15.12 -23.05 -28.26
C ASN A 20 14.12 -21.92 -27.92
N ASN A 21 12.85 -22.24 -28.14
CA ASN A 21 11.76 -21.46 -27.58
C ASN A 21 11.68 -21.80 -26.08
N ASP A 22 12.66 -21.30 -25.33
CA ASP A 22 12.64 -21.28 -23.89
C ASP A 22 11.65 -20.20 -23.44
N ASN A 23 10.35 -20.51 -23.66
CA ASN A 23 9.25 -19.75 -23.11
C ASN A 23 9.14 -20.08 -21.62
N THR A 24 10.13 -19.66 -20.85
CA THR A 24 10.01 -19.54 -19.40
C THR A 24 9.03 -18.41 -19.11
N ASN A 25 7.73 -18.70 -19.23
CA ASN A 25 6.69 -17.99 -18.53
C ASN A 25 6.91 -18.24 -17.03
N GLN A 26 7.95 -17.63 -16.49
CA GLN A 26 8.07 -17.41 -15.07
C GLN A 26 6.96 -16.44 -14.73
N PRO A 27 5.96 -16.81 -13.89
CA PRO A 27 4.97 -15.85 -13.43
C PRO A 27 5.76 -14.71 -12.79
N GLU A 28 5.65 -13.51 -13.34
CA GLU A 28 6.13 -12.32 -12.66
C GLU A 28 5.47 -12.31 -11.29
N ASP A 29 6.27 -12.49 -10.27
CA ASP A 29 5.87 -12.50 -8.87
C ASP A 29 5.47 -11.06 -8.50
N LYS A 30 4.34 -10.62 -9.07
CA LYS A 30 3.73 -9.34 -8.69
C LYS A 30 3.37 -9.44 -7.23
N PRO A 31 3.88 -8.53 -6.39
CA PRO A 31 3.51 -8.51 -4.98
C PRO A 31 1.97 -8.47 -4.88
N GLN A 32 1.39 -9.57 -4.45
CA GLN A 32 -0.06 -9.63 -4.29
C GLN A 32 -0.47 -8.70 -3.14
N ALA A 33 -1.57 -7.99 -3.33
CA ALA A 33 -2.08 -7.05 -2.33
C ALA A 33 -2.38 -7.77 -1.01
N PRO A 34 -2.07 -7.18 0.14
CA PRO A 34 -2.40 -7.74 1.44
C PRO A 34 -3.91 -7.85 1.63
N VAL A 35 -4.34 -8.83 2.43
CA VAL A 35 -5.76 -8.99 2.78
C VAL A 35 -6.14 -7.92 3.80
N THR A 36 -7.15 -7.13 3.48
CA THR A 36 -7.54 -5.97 4.30
C THR A 36 -8.66 -6.31 5.26
N GLY A 37 -8.43 -6.00 6.54
CA GLY A 37 -9.48 -5.88 7.55
C GLY A 37 -9.85 -4.42 7.76
N GLU A 38 -11.12 -4.15 7.96
CA GLU A 38 -11.62 -2.80 8.15
C GLU A 38 -12.26 -2.65 9.53
N THR A 39 -11.97 -1.54 10.22
CA THR A 39 -12.64 -1.20 11.47
C THR A 39 -14.02 -0.59 11.18
N LYS A 40 -14.82 -0.42 12.22
CA LYS A 40 -16.01 0.42 12.09
C LYS A 40 -15.60 1.87 11.80
N PRO A 41 -16.38 2.62 10.99
CA PRO A 41 -16.12 4.03 10.76
C PRO A 41 -16.10 4.83 12.06
N ILE A 42 -15.12 5.73 12.17
CA ILE A 42 -14.98 6.64 13.31
C ILE A 42 -15.51 8.01 12.88
N GLN A 43 -16.39 8.56 13.67
CA GLN A 43 -16.83 9.96 13.52
C GLN A 43 -15.91 10.85 14.37
N PRO A 44 -15.19 11.81 13.76
CA PRO A 44 -14.47 12.82 14.53
C PRO A 44 -15.42 13.69 15.35
N ASP A 45 -14.87 14.27 16.40
CA ASP A 45 -15.59 15.31 17.14
C ASP A 45 -15.74 16.59 16.29
N LYS A 46 -16.42 17.61 16.85
CA LYS A 46 -16.64 18.91 16.19
C LYS A 46 -15.33 19.66 15.84
N ASN A 47 -14.20 19.27 16.44
CA ASN A 47 -12.89 19.85 16.19
C ASN A 47 -12.05 18.99 15.22
N GLY A 48 -12.61 17.94 14.64
CA GLY A 48 -11.92 17.03 13.73
C GLY A 48 -11.03 15.99 14.42
N ASN A 49 -11.17 15.80 15.74
CA ASN A 49 -10.36 14.80 16.45
C ASN A 49 -11.05 13.44 16.43
N ALA A 50 -10.27 12.42 16.13
CA ALA A 50 -10.67 11.02 16.20
C ALA A 50 -9.60 10.23 16.94
N ALA A 51 -9.97 9.13 17.58
CA ALA A 51 -9.04 8.21 18.21
C ALA A 51 -9.28 6.80 17.68
N VAL A 52 -8.20 6.14 17.30
CA VAL A 52 -8.26 4.74 16.84
C VAL A 52 -8.37 3.84 18.06
N ASP A 53 -9.44 3.04 18.09
CA ASP A 53 -9.69 2.08 19.16
C ASP A 53 -8.92 0.78 18.93
N ASN A 54 -8.13 0.38 19.94
CA ASN A 54 -7.28 -0.80 19.86
C ASN A 54 -8.09 -2.10 19.65
N SER A 55 -9.25 -2.24 20.27
CA SER A 55 -10.08 -3.44 20.12
C SER A 55 -10.68 -3.57 18.72
N SER A 56 -11.04 -2.46 18.11
CA SER A 56 -11.52 -2.40 16.73
C SER A 56 -10.42 -2.78 15.73
N VAL A 57 -9.19 -2.32 15.96
CA VAL A 57 -8.01 -2.69 15.16
C VAL A 57 -7.70 -4.18 15.31
N GLN A 58 -7.73 -4.71 16.54
CA GLN A 58 -7.54 -6.15 16.78
C GLN A 58 -8.59 -6.98 16.01
N SER A 59 -9.85 -6.59 16.07
CA SER A 59 -10.94 -7.28 15.36
C SER A 59 -10.73 -7.25 13.83
N ALA A 60 -10.26 -6.12 13.29
CA ALA A 60 -9.94 -5.98 11.87
C ALA A 60 -8.76 -6.88 11.46
N ILE A 61 -7.71 -6.97 12.29
CA ILE A 61 -6.57 -7.87 12.09
C ILE A 61 -7.04 -9.33 12.08
N ASP A 62 -7.84 -9.73 13.07
CA ASP A 62 -8.33 -11.11 13.19
C ASP A 62 -9.17 -11.49 11.97
N LYS A 63 -10.03 -10.57 11.52
CA LYS A 63 -10.82 -10.77 10.32
C LYS A 63 -9.94 -10.92 9.07
N ALA A 64 -8.97 -10.04 8.88
CA ALA A 64 -8.04 -10.11 7.75
C ALA A 64 -7.27 -11.45 7.74
N LYS A 65 -6.80 -11.92 8.88
CA LYS A 65 -6.13 -13.22 9.03
C LYS A 65 -7.05 -14.40 8.70
N GLN A 66 -8.30 -14.36 9.15
CA GLN A 66 -9.29 -15.38 8.85
C GLN A 66 -9.59 -15.43 7.35
N ASP A 67 -9.80 -14.27 6.73
CA ASP A 67 -10.07 -14.14 5.29
C ASP A 67 -8.85 -14.61 4.47
N ALA A 68 -7.63 -14.24 4.87
CA ALA A 68 -6.39 -14.69 4.24
C ALA A 68 -6.26 -16.22 4.31
N LYS A 69 -6.54 -16.82 5.47
CA LYS A 69 -6.50 -18.28 5.64
C LYS A 69 -7.56 -18.98 4.80
N LYS A 70 -8.79 -18.45 4.79
CA LYS A 70 -9.90 -19.00 4.00
C LYS A 70 -9.61 -18.97 2.51
N ASN A 71 -8.94 -17.93 2.03
CA ASN A 71 -8.63 -17.73 0.62
C ASN A 71 -7.27 -18.32 0.20
N GLY A 72 -6.49 -18.89 1.13
CA GLY A 72 -5.16 -19.42 0.83
C GLY A 72 -4.12 -18.33 0.46
N THR A 73 -4.29 -17.11 0.98
CA THR A 73 -3.47 -15.94 0.64
C THR A 73 -2.70 -15.38 1.85
N THR A 74 -2.34 -16.25 2.79
CA THR A 74 -1.63 -15.86 4.02
C THR A 74 -0.27 -15.22 3.77
N GLU A 75 0.41 -15.61 2.70
CA GLU A 75 1.69 -15.03 2.26
C GLU A 75 1.61 -13.57 1.81
N ASN A 76 0.43 -13.12 1.38
CA ASN A 76 0.23 -11.73 0.98
C ASN A 76 0.34 -10.77 2.17
N GLY A 77 0.24 -11.30 3.40
CA GLY A 77 0.16 -10.50 4.62
C GLY A 77 -1.20 -9.82 4.77
N ILE A 78 -1.30 -8.97 5.77
CA ILE A 78 -2.55 -8.28 6.14
C ILE A 78 -2.38 -6.76 6.09
N ALA A 79 -3.49 -6.08 5.83
CA ALA A 79 -3.63 -4.64 5.96
C ALA A 79 -4.82 -4.31 6.86
N VAL A 80 -4.80 -3.12 7.44
CA VAL A 80 -5.90 -2.59 8.25
C VAL A 80 -6.29 -1.23 7.72
N THR A 81 -7.59 -1.03 7.52
CA THR A 81 -8.15 0.28 7.16
C THR A 81 -9.06 0.79 8.27
N VAL A 82 -8.84 2.04 8.63
CA VAL A 82 -9.67 2.79 9.59
C VAL A 82 -10.40 3.87 8.83
N PRO A 83 -11.69 3.69 8.54
CA PRO A 83 -12.50 4.73 7.91
C PRO A 83 -12.80 5.86 8.89
N ILE A 84 -12.65 7.09 8.43
CA ILE A 84 -13.01 8.31 9.17
C ILE A 84 -14.13 9.00 8.39
N THR A 85 -15.30 9.10 8.98
CA THR A 85 -16.44 9.77 8.38
C THR A 85 -16.34 11.27 8.66
N SER A 86 -15.85 12.02 7.66
CA SER A 86 -15.70 13.49 7.78
C SER A 86 -17.05 14.20 7.68
N ALA A 87 -17.23 15.25 8.46
CA ALA A 87 -18.39 16.13 8.26
C ALA A 87 -18.25 16.94 6.96
N ALA A 88 -19.37 17.27 6.33
CA ALA A 88 -19.37 18.15 5.17
C ALA A 88 -18.73 19.50 5.50
N GLY A 89 -17.75 19.92 4.68
CA GLY A 89 -17.00 21.16 4.90
C GLY A 89 -15.83 21.07 5.88
N GLN A 90 -15.55 19.88 6.42
CA GLN A 90 -14.37 19.68 7.26
C GLN A 90 -13.10 19.80 6.40
N THR A 91 -12.15 20.60 6.86
CA THR A 91 -10.90 20.90 6.14
C THR A 91 -9.67 20.30 6.81
N SER A 92 -9.84 19.78 8.03
CA SER A 92 -8.75 19.19 8.81
C SER A 92 -9.23 18.00 9.63
N PHE A 93 -8.31 17.10 9.97
CA PHE A 93 -8.53 16.07 10.97
C PHE A 93 -7.26 15.78 11.77
N ASN A 94 -7.46 15.31 13.00
CA ASN A 94 -6.41 14.77 13.87
C ASN A 94 -6.80 13.38 14.30
N VAL A 95 -6.03 12.37 13.91
CA VAL A 95 -6.28 10.98 14.27
C VAL A 95 -5.22 10.53 15.26
N THR A 96 -5.64 10.25 16.49
CA THR A 96 -4.76 9.71 17.52
C THR A 96 -4.66 8.19 17.37
N ILE A 97 -3.45 7.71 17.18
CA ILE A 97 -3.07 6.30 17.21
C ILE A 97 -2.35 6.07 18.54
N LYS A 98 -2.99 5.34 19.44
CA LYS A 98 -2.40 5.08 20.76
C LYS A 98 -1.18 4.17 20.64
N ALA A 99 -0.23 4.31 21.57
CA ALA A 99 0.95 3.47 21.64
C ALA A 99 0.61 1.98 21.56
N GLN A 100 -0.37 1.52 22.33
CA GLN A 100 -0.82 0.12 22.31
C GLN A 100 -1.32 -0.34 20.93
N THR A 101 -1.95 0.55 20.16
CA THR A 101 -2.41 0.24 18.80
C THR A 101 -1.23 0.16 17.84
N LEU A 102 -0.24 1.02 18.01
CA LEU A 102 0.99 0.99 17.21
C LEU A 102 1.78 -0.30 17.48
N ASP A 103 2.00 -0.64 18.75
CA ASP A 103 2.62 -1.91 19.17
C ASP A 103 1.91 -3.12 18.54
N LEU A 104 0.56 -3.10 18.57
CA LEU A 104 -0.26 -4.16 18.00
C LEU A 104 -0.03 -4.29 16.49
N LEU A 105 -0.06 -3.19 15.73
CA LEU A 105 0.16 -3.19 14.30
C LEU A 105 1.55 -3.74 13.93
N VAL A 106 2.57 -3.35 14.68
CA VAL A 106 3.96 -3.82 14.48
C VAL A 106 4.09 -5.31 14.84
N LYS A 107 3.58 -5.72 16.00
CA LYS A 107 3.62 -7.11 16.48
C LYS A 107 2.93 -8.09 15.53
N GLU A 108 1.80 -7.66 14.97
CA GLU A 108 0.99 -8.47 14.05
C GLU A 108 1.49 -8.39 12.60
N ASN A 109 2.61 -7.69 12.35
CA ASN A 109 3.23 -7.50 11.03
C ASN A 109 2.22 -6.98 9.99
N VAL A 110 1.43 -5.99 10.37
CA VAL A 110 0.48 -5.34 9.46
C VAL A 110 1.26 -4.62 8.37
N ARG A 111 1.17 -5.11 7.12
CA ARG A 111 1.94 -4.57 5.99
C ARG A 111 1.56 -3.16 5.62
N GLN A 112 0.29 -2.81 5.83
CA GLN A 112 -0.24 -1.50 5.51
C GLN A 112 -1.33 -1.11 6.50
N PHE A 113 -1.21 0.07 7.08
CA PHE A 113 -2.22 0.70 7.90
C PHE A 113 -2.72 1.95 7.19
N THR A 114 -4.03 2.03 6.96
CA THR A 114 -4.66 3.11 6.20
C THR A 114 -5.64 3.86 7.08
N VAL A 115 -5.48 5.16 7.17
CA VAL A 115 -6.51 6.07 7.65
C VAL A 115 -7.22 6.63 6.42
N ALA A 116 -8.45 6.19 6.18
CA ALA A 116 -9.23 6.54 5.00
C ALA A 116 -10.30 7.58 5.35
N THR A 117 -10.34 8.69 4.63
CA THR A 117 -11.37 9.72 4.81
C THR A 117 -12.24 9.85 3.57
N ASP A 118 -13.51 10.20 3.76
CA ASP A 118 -14.49 10.30 2.64
C ASP A 118 -14.26 11.55 1.80
N HIS A 119 -13.83 12.66 2.41
CA HIS A 119 -13.79 13.98 1.75
C HIS A 119 -12.43 14.69 1.83
N LEU A 120 -11.45 14.06 2.49
CA LEU A 120 -10.10 14.60 2.63
C LEU A 120 -9.09 13.64 2.00
N VAL A 121 -7.91 13.53 2.58
CA VAL A 121 -6.84 12.67 2.12
C VAL A 121 -6.83 11.35 2.88
N SER A 122 -6.63 10.24 2.18
CA SER A 122 -6.32 8.97 2.82
C SER A 122 -4.81 8.81 2.98
N VAL A 123 -4.38 8.37 4.16
CA VAL A 123 -2.97 8.20 4.50
C VAL A 123 -2.66 6.72 4.68
N ASN A 124 -1.70 6.23 3.91
CA ASN A 124 -1.20 4.86 3.99
C ASN A 124 0.16 4.84 4.69
N ILE A 125 0.30 4.00 5.70
CA ILE A 125 1.52 3.82 6.47
C ILE A 125 1.97 2.36 6.32
N GLY A 126 3.13 2.15 5.71
CA GLY A 126 3.70 0.81 5.55
C GLY A 126 4.36 0.28 6.83
N LEU A 127 4.59 -1.03 6.89
CA LEU A 127 5.14 -1.70 8.08
C LEU A 127 6.47 -1.11 8.56
N ASP A 128 7.37 -0.76 7.65
CA ASP A 128 8.68 -0.21 8.04
C ASP A 128 8.53 1.17 8.68
N THR A 129 7.60 1.98 8.18
CA THR A 129 7.25 3.26 8.80
C THR A 129 6.57 3.07 10.15
N LEU A 130 5.67 2.07 10.29
CA LEU A 130 5.06 1.72 11.59
C LEU A 130 6.12 1.36 12.63
N LYS A 131 7.12 0.55 12.27
CA LYS A 131 8.25 0.19 13.14
C LYS A 131 9.09 1.39 13.54
N GLN A 132 9.34 2.31 12.60
CA GLN A 132 10.06 3.55 12.91
C GLN A 132 9.27 4.44 13.86
N LEU A 133 7.96 4.60 13.61
CA LEU A 133 7.08 5.39 14.47
C LEU A 133 7.00 4.82 15.89
N ASP A 134 6.89 3.51 16.02
CA ASP A 134 6.92 2.80 17.29
C ASP A 134 8.23 3.06 18.06
N SER A 135 9.35 2.98 17.37
CA SER A 135 10.68 3.25 17.96
C SER A 135 10.84 4.71 18.41
N VAL A 136 10.38 5.70 17.60
CA VAL A 136 10.60 7.12 17.90
C VAL A 136 9.59 7.68 18.89
N SER A 137 8.38 7.11 18.94
CA SER A 137 7.37 7.51 19.91
C SER A 137 7.69 7.10 21.34
N ALA A 138 8.63 6.16 21.52
CA ALA A 138 9.07 5.66 22.82
C ALA A 138 7.89 5.28 23.76
N GLY A 139 6.84 4.68 23.23
CA GLY A 139 5.64 4.30 23.95
C GLY A 139 4.62 5.46 24.13
N GLY A 140 4.80 6.56 23.41
CA GLY A 140 3.83 7.66 23.34
C GLY A 140 2.79 7.44 22.23
N ASP A 141 1.69 8.16 22.32
CA ASP A 141 0.67 8.20 21.29
C ASP A 141 1.16 9.01 20.08
N ILE A 142 0.69 8.66 18.90
CA ILE A 142 0.99 9.39 17.65
C ILE A 142 -0.28 10.08 17.18
N ILE A 143 -0.16 11.34 16.77
CA ILE A 143 -1.25 12.08 16.15
C ILE A 143 -0.91 12.30 14.68
N LEU A 144 -1.71 11.70 13.81
CA LEU A 144 -1.72 11.98 12.38
C LEU A 144 -2.62 13.19 12.15
N ARG A 145 -2.03 14.27 11.67
CA ARG A 145 -2.75 15.49 11.33
C ARG A 145 -2.75 15.72 9.83
N ALA A 146 -3.89 16.11 9.30
CA ALA A 146 -4.01 16.56 7.92
C ALA A 146 -4.84 17.84 7.88
N ASP A 147 -4.30 18.85 7.23
CA ASP A 147 -4.94 20.14 7.03
C ASP A 147 -5.00 20.45 5.54
N LYS A 148 -6.18 20.78 5.03
CA LYS A 148 -6.33 21.27 3.66
C LYS A 148 -5.70 22.65 3.54
N VAL A 149 -4.85 22.82 2.54
CA VAL A 149 -4.19 24.10 2.27
C VAL A 149 -5.02 24.91 1.28
N ASP A 150 -5.64 25.98 1.75
CA ASP A 150 -6.49 26.84 0.91
C ASP A 150 -5.70 27.75 -0.03
N ALA A 151 -4.46 28.08 0.32
CA ALA A 151 -3.59 28.93 -0.50
C ALA A 151 -2.15 28.42 -0.55
N LEU A 152 -1.73 27.98 -1.73
CA LEU A 152 -0.33 27.67 -1.98
C LEU A 152 0.49 28.97 -2.06
N ARG A 153 1.64 28.99 -1.41
CA ARG A 153 2.49 30.19 -1.31
C ARG A 153 3.25 30.50 -2.60
N SER A 154 3.54 29.47 -3.43
CA SER A 154 4.30 29.68 -4.65
C SER A 154 3.43 29.58 -5.90
N THR A 155 3.74 30.39 -6.90
CA THR A 155 3.08 30.40 -8.21
C THR A 155 3.35 29.11 -8.97
N GLU A 156 4.56 28.56 -8.82
CA GLU A 156 4.98 27.29 -9.43
C GLU A 156 4.20 26.12 -8.86
N ALA A 157 4.00 26.09 -7.53
CA ALA A 157 3.21 25.07 -6.88
C ALA A 157 1.74 25.14 -7.33
N LYS A 158 1.16 26.35 -7.47
CA LYS A 158 -0.20 26.53 -8.01
C LYS A 158 -0.32 26.03 -9.43
N ALA A 159 0.66 26.31 -10.28
CA ALA A 159 0.67 25.85 -11.67
C ALA A 159 0.80 24.31 -11.76
N ALA A 160 1.61 23.71 -10.92
CA ALA A 160 1.82 22.26 -10.89
C ALA A 160 0.59 21.47 -10.39
N ILE A 161 -0.12 22.00 -9.39
CA ILE A 161 -1.27 21.32 -8.75
C ILE A 161 -2.57 21.64 -9.51
N GLY A 162 -2.69 22.81 -10.09
CA GLY A 162 -3.91 23.27 -10.76
C GLY A 162 -5.07 23.42 -9.76
N THR A 163 -6.18 22.74 -10.02
CA THR A 163 -7.38 22.76 -9.18
C THR A 163 -7.43 21.64 -8.15
N ARG A 164 -6.38 20.81 -8.05
CA ARG A 164 -6.33 19.68 -7.09
C ARG A 164 -6.18 20.22 -5.67
N PRO A 165 -6.82 19.58 -4.67
CA PRO A 165 -6.62 19.97 -3.29
C PRO A 165 -5.19 19.66 -2.84
N ALA A 166 -4.60 20.56 -2.07
CA ALA A 166 -3.34 20.36 -1.38
C ALA A 166 -3.59 20.12 0.10
N TYR A 167 -2.75 19.30 0.73
CA TYR A 167 -2.83 18.98 2.16
C TYR A 167 -1.46 19.12 2.79
N ASP A 168 -1.45 19.64 4.01
CA ASP A 168 -0.32 19.60 4.92
C ASP A 168 -0.50 18.38 5.83
N LEU A 169 0.48 17.46 5.81
CA LEU A 169 0.46 16.24 6.59
C LEU A 169 1.57 16.30 7.63
N SER A 170 1.23 16.05 8.88
CA SER A 170 2.21 15.96 9.96
C SER A 170 1.92 14.81 10.91
N LEU A 171 2.99 14.27 11.49
CA LEU A 171 2.95 13.29 12.57
C LEU A 171 3.55 13.95 13.80
N VAL A 172 2.81 13.88 14.91
CA VAL A 172 3.22 14.44 16.21
C VAL A 172 3.30 13.28 17.21
N TYR A 173 4.40 13.18 17.93
CA TYR A 173 4.66 12.16 18.95
C TYR A 173 5.36 12.76 20.17
#